data_cc0f4730e18fe4b67d4a93cecdea9afe
#
_entry.id   cc0f4730e18fe4b67d4a93cecdea9afe
#
_cell.length_a   1.000
_cell.length_b   1.000
_cell.length_c   1.000
_cell.angle_alpha   90.00
_cell.angle_beta   90.00
_cell.angle_gamma   90.00
#
_symmetry.space_group_name_H-M   'P 1'
#
loop_
_entity.id
_entity.type
_entity.pdbx_description
1 polymer ?
#
loop_
_entity_poly.entity_id
_entity_poly.type
_entity_poly.pdbx_seq_one_letter_code
_entity_poly.pdbx_strand_id
1 'polypeptide(L)'
;MELDKIYLGDCLELMKEIPDKSIDCIICDLPYEVLNKNNVNAQWDKVIPFEHLWPQYERIVKDNAAIILFGQGMFTARAMVSNPKLWRYNLIWQKGGRCSGFLNAKKMPLREHEDIMVFYRQQPPYNPQMTKCQPHERNHSRGKLNTEQTNRCYGNFGKADDIITNLKYPKSILNFKRPHPQVHPTQKPVELIRYLLRTYTNVGGGNSRQLHRFWNYSYCSHTGKPSLYRDGAKQRVL
;
A
#
# COMPACT_ATOMS: atom_id res chain seq x y z
N MET A 1 10.13 20.18 -7.22
CA MET A 1 8.97 20.21 -6.27
C MET A 1 9.46 20.41 -4.85
N GLU A 2 8.76 21.20 -4.03
CA GLU A 2 9.06 21.35 -2.60
C GLU A 2 8.50 20.18 -1.79
N LEU A 3 9.18 19.83 -0.69
CA LEU A 3 8.74 18.77 0.23
C LEU A 3 7.54 19.20 1.08
N ASP A 4 6.78 18.25 1.58
CA ASP A 4 5.61 18.45 2.48
C ASP A 4 4.52 19.36 1.89
N LYS A 5 4.44 19.43 0.57
CA LYS A 5 3.41 20.16 -0.18
C LYS A 5 2.51 19.22 -0.95
N ILE A 6 1.23 19.60 -1.05
CA ILE A 6 0.25 18.93 -1.90
C ILE A 6 0.18 19.71 -3.22
N TYR A 7 0.39 18.99 -4.33
CA TYR A 7 0.29 19.51 -5.67
C TYR A 7 -1.01 19.02 -6.32
N LEU A 8 -1.72 19.93 -6.96
CA LEU A 8 -2.92 19.61 -7.72
C LEU A 8 -2.60 19.66 -9.21
N GLY A 9 -2.87 18.57 -9.94
CA GLY A 9 -2.63 18.51 -11.38
C GLY A 9 -2.61 17.08 -11.90
N ASP A 10 -2.34 16.92 -13.19
CA ASP A 10 -2.09 15.63 -13.80
C ASP A 10 -0.81 15.02 -13.22
N CYS A 11 -0.90 13.82 -12.66
CA CYS A 11 0.25 13.19 -11.99
C CYS A 11 1.38 12.84 -12.97
N LEU A 12 1.09 12.53 -14.24
CA LEU A 12 2.10 12.22 -15.24
C LEU A 12 2.91 13.48 -15.60
N GLU A 13 2.25 14.67 -15.63
CA GLU A 13 2.94 15.93 -15.83
C GLU A 13 3.73 16.36 -14.60
N LEU A 14 3.11 16.30 -13.42
CA LEU A 14 3.75 16.67 -12.15
C LEU A 14 4.99 15.81 -11.85
N MET A 15 4.93 14.51 -12.14
CA MET A 15 6.07 13.63 -11.93
C MET A 15 7.30 14.02 -12.75
N LYS A 16 7.15 14.69 -13.91
CA LYS A 16 8.29 15.17 -14.71
C LYS A 16 9.19 16.15 -13.94
N GLU A 17 8.63 16.88 -12.97
CA GLU A 17 9.38 17.81 -12.13
C GLU A 17 10.12 17.13 -10.96
N ILE A 18 9.85 15.84 -10.70
CA ILE A 18 10.53 15.10 -9.64
C ILE A 18 11.87 14.58 -10.15
N PRO A 19 12.98 14.84 -9.43
CA PRO A 19 14.28 14.33 -9.83
C PRO A 19 14.33 12.80 -9.88
N ASP A 20 15.16 12.26 -10.75
CA ASP A 20 15.41 10.83 -10.85
C ASP A 20 15.95 10.27 -9.52
N LYS A 21 15.54 9.06 -9.17
CA LYS A 21 16.04 8.33 -7.99
C LYS A 21 15.98 9.11 -6.66
N SER A 22 14.97 9.98 -6.53
CA SER A 22 14.81 10.83 -5.34
C SER A 22 13.80 10.31 -4.34
N ILE A 23 12.85 9.46 -4.75
CA ILE A 23 11.72 9.00 -3.94
C ILE A 23 12.05 7.70 -3.21
N ASP A 24 11.84 7.67 -1.88
CA ASP A 24 12.07 6.51 -1.01
C ASP A 24 10.92 5.50 -1.02
N CYS A 25 9.70 5.95 -1.26
CA CYS A 25 8.51 5.10 -1.32
C CYS A 25 7.37 5.80 -2.05
N ILE A 26 6.67 5.06 -2.91
CA ILE A 26 5.40 5.50 -3.50
C ILE A 26 4.28 4.71 -2.83
N ILE A 27 3.23 5.41 -2.34
CA ILE A 27 1.96 4.80 -1.93
C ILE A 27 0.86 5.48 -2.72
N CYS A 28 0.11 4.72 -3.50
CA CYS A 28 -0.85 5.28 -4.43
C CYS A 28 -2.18 4.53 -4.44
N ASP A 29 -3.27 5.31 -4.44
CA ASP A 29 -4.64 4.86 -4.66
C ASP A 29 -5.10 5.37 -6.02
N LEU A 30 -4.82 4.59 -7.07
CA LEU A 30 -5.15 4.93 -8.45
C LEU A 30 -6.67 4.80 -8.70
N PRO A 31 -7.23 5.45 -9.72
CA PRO A 31 -8.61 5.20 -10.14
C PRO A 31 -8.72 3.79 -10.74
N TYR A 32 -9.77 3.04 -10.32
CA TYR A 32 -9.97 1.61 -10.71
C TYR A 32 -10.94 1.41 -11.86
N GLU A 33 -11.61 2.47 -12.33
CA GLU A 33 -12.68 2.42 -13.33
C GLU A 33 -13.90 1.59 -12.90
N VAL A 34 -14.25 1.66 -11.63
CA VAL A 34 -15.40 0.92 -11.08
C VAL A 34 -16.61 1.81 -10.77
N LEU A 35 -16.41 3.13 -10.64
CA LEU A 35 -17.44 4.07 -10.23
C LEU A 35 -18.05 4.85 -11.41
N ASN A 36 -17.33 4.96 -12.54
CA ASN A 36 -17.69 5.85 -13.64
C ASN A 36 -18.77 5.32 -14.59
N LYS A 37 -19.01 4.00 -14.63
CA LYS A 37 -19.83 3.33 -15.66
C LYS A 37 -21.25 3.88 -15.80
N ASN A 38 -21.84 4.44 -14.73
CA ASN A 38 -23.20 5.03 -14.75
C ASN A 38 -23.33 6.23 -13.81
N ASN A 39 -22.22 6.89 -13.48
CA ASN A 39 -22.21 7.98 -12.50
C ASN A 39 -21.51 9.22 -13.07
N VAL A 40 -22.30 10.22 -13.42
CA VAL A 40 -21.80 11.50 -13.94
C VAL A 40 -20.84 12.19 -12.97
N ASN A 41 -21.00 11.95 -11.67
CA ASN A 41 -20.15 12.53 -10.63
C ASN A 41 -18.82 11.75 -10.42
N ALA A 42 -18.63 10.64 -11.10
CA ALA A 42 -17.43 9.81 -10.99
C ALA A 42 -16.65 9.69 -12.32
N GLN A 43 -16.74 10.69 -13.18
CA GLN A 43 -16.02 10.76 -14.46
C GLN A 43 -14.49 10.75 -14.28
N TRP A 44 -14.01 11.10 -13.09
CA TRP A 44 -12.62 11.09 -12.70
C TRP A 44 -12.04 9.66 -12.52
N ASP A 45 -12.89 8.65 -12.30
CA ASP A 45 -12.47 7.26 -12.07
C ASP A 45 -12.11 6.57 -13.41
N LYS A 46 -11.07 7.08 -14.08
CA LYS A 46 -10.50 6.53 -15.29
C LYS A 46 -9.12 5.98 -15.01
N VAL A 47 -8.86 4.73 -15.41
CA VAL A 47 -7.55 4.09 -15.23
C VAL A 47 -6.48 4.92 -15.95
N ILE A 48 -5.41 5.24 -15.26
CA ILE A 48 -4.21 5.84 -15.85
C ILE A 48 -3.48 4.73 -16.62
N PRO A 49 -3.13 4.94 -17.91
CA PRO A 49 -2.43 3.94 -18.70
C PRO A 49 -1.10 3.54 -18.04
N PHE A 50 -0.95 2.25 -17.75
CA PHE A 50 0.24 1.74 -17.08
C PHE A 50 1.52 1.94 -17.87
N GLU A 51 1.44 1.94 -19.21
CA GLU A 51 2.55 2.22 -20.12
C GLU A 51 3.14 3.63 -19.95
N HIS A 52 2.36 4.59 -19.46
CA HIS A 52 2.83 5.94 -19.15
C HIS A 52 3.23 6.09 -17.67
N LEU A 53 2.58 5.32 -16.79
CA LEU A 53 2.79 5.40 -15.34
C LEU A 53 4.11 4.77 -14.92
N TRP A 54 4.40 3.53 -15.37
CA TRP A 54 5.60 2.79 -14.93
C TRP A 54 6.91 3.48 -15.28
N PRO A 55 7.10 4.06 -16.49
CA PRO A 55 8.35 4.78 -16.79
C PRO A 55 8.61 5.92 -15.79
N GLN A 56 7.56 6.65 -15.37
CA GLN A 56 7.72 7.72 -14.39
C GLN A 56 8.02 7.17 -13.00
N TYR A 57 7.28 6.16 -12.54
CA TYR A 57 7.53 5.55 -11.25
C TYR A 57 8.95 4.97 -11.14
N GLU A 58 9.38 4.19 -12.13
CA GLU A 58 10.72 3.60 -12.16
C GLU A 58 11.84 4.63 -12.25
N ARG A 59 11.59 5.79 -12.89
CA ARG A 59 12.53 6.89 -12.97
C ARG A 59 12.72 7.58 -11.62
N ILE A 60 11.62 7.95 -10.95
CA ILE A 60 11.67 8.78 -9.74
C ILE A 60 12.03 8.01 -8.47
N VAL A 61 11.72 6.71 -8.39
CA VAL A 61 12.03 5.92 -7.19
C VAL A 61 13.50 5.52 -7.13
N LYS A 62 14.05 5.44 -5.92
CA LYS A 62 15.35 4.83 -5.66
C LYS A 62 15.34 3.35 -6.02
N ASP A 63 16.49 2.74 -6.27
CA ASP A 63 16.55 1.31 -6.67
C ASP A 63 16.01 0.36 -5.61
N ASN A 64 16.14 0.70 -4.34
CA ASN A 64 15.62 -0.02 -3.19
C ASN A 64 14.36 0.63 -2.60
N ALA A 65 13.57 1.30 -3.39
CA ALA A 65 12.29 1.87 -2.97
C ALA A 65 11.13 0.91 -3.24
N ALA A 66 10.10 0.96 -2.38
CA ALA A 66 8.84 0.26 -2.61
C ALA A 66 7.84 1.15 -3.36
N ILE A 67 7.11 0.55 -4.31
CA ILE A 67 5.92 1.14 -4.94
C ILE A 67 4.73 0.31 -4.46
N ILE A 68 3.80 0.95 -3.77
CA ILE A 68 2.66 0.32 -3.12
C ILE A 68 1.40 0.86 -3.75
N LEU A 69 0.64 -0.01 -4.40
CA LEU A 69 -0.60 0.34 -5.09
C LEU A 69 -1.77 -0.34 -4.41
N PHE A 70 -2.82 0.44 -4.11
CA PHE A 70 -4.11 -0.14 -3.74
C PHE A 70 -4.84 -0.62 -4.98
N GLY A 71 -5.67 -1.66 -4.82
CA GLY A 71 -6.39 -2.22 -5.94
C GLY A 71 -7.57 -3.08 -5.52
N GLN A 72 -8.38 -3.43 -6.53
CA GLN A 72 -9.55 -4.26 -6.34
C GLN A 72 -9.95 -4.96 -7.65
N GLY A 73 -10.23 -6.27 -7.55
CA GLY A 73 -10.76 -7.06 -8.66
C GLY A 73 -9.86 -7.04 -9.91
N MET A 74 -10.43 -6.76 -11.08
CA MET A 74 -9.68 -6.77 -12.34
C MET A 74 -8.59 -5.70 -12.41
N PHE A 75 -8.74 -4.59 -11.68
CA PHE A 75 -7.68 -3.58 -11.61
C PHE A 75 -6.42 -4.16 -10.96
N THR A 76 -6.55 -4.91 -9.85
CA THR A 76 -5.43 -5.60 -9.21
C THR A 76 -4.70 -6.52 -10.20
N ALA A 77 -5.44 -7.35 -10.94
CA ALA A 77 -4.85 -8.25 -11.92
C ALA A 77 -4.11 -7.49 -13.04
N ARG A 78 -4.72 -6.45 -13.60
CA ARG A 78 -4.10 -5.61 -14.64
C ARG A 78 -2.83 -4.93 -14.14
N ALA A 79 -2.84 -4.39 -12.92
CA ALA A 79 -1.68 -3.73 -12.32
C ALA A 79 -0.52 -4.72 -12.12
N MET A 80 -0.78 -5.94 -11.63
CA MET A 80 0.26 -6.98 -11.48
C MET A 80 0.85 -7.41 -12.82
N VAL A 81 0.00 -7.65 -13.82
CA VAL A 81 0.43 -8.09 -15.16
C VAL A 81 1.14 -6.98 -15.93
N SER A 82 0.82 -5.71 -15.66
CA SER A 82 1.45 -4.57 -16.34
C SER A 82 2.94 -4.41 -16.00
N ASN A 83 3.40 -4.91 -14.83
CA ASN A 83 4.82 -4.92 -14.48
C ASN A 83 5.18 -6.15 -13.60
N PRO A 84 5.18 -7.36 -14.18
CA PRO A 84 5.43 -8.60 -13.43
C PRO A 84 6.88 -8.70 -12.93
N LYS A 85 7.82 -7.94 -13.53
CA LYS A 85 9.22 -7.90 -13.11
C LYS A 85 9.41 -7.18 -11.77
N LEU A 86 8.59 -6.19 -11.47
CA LEU A 86 8.64 -5.44 -10.22
C LEU A 86 7.67 -5.97 -9.17
N TRP A 87 6.56 -6.60 -9.58
CA TRP A 87 5.61 -7.18 -8.62
C TRP A 87 6.25 -8.27 -7.78
N ARG A 88 5.97 -8.24 -6.47
CA ARG A 88 6.53 -9.20 -5.51
C ARG A 88 5.46 -9.99 -4.78
N TYR A 89 4.51 -9.30 -4.16
CA TYR A 89 3.43 -9.93 -3.39
C TYR A 89 2.30 -8.93 -3.14
N ASN A 90 1.19 -9.47 -2.65
CA ASN A 90 0.07 -8.67 -2.20
C ASN A 90 -0.11 -8.79 -0.68
N LEU A 91 -0.51 -7.69 -0.07
CA LEU A 91 -1.12 -7.63 1.24
C LEU A 91 -2.63 -7.41 1.06
N ILE A 92 -3.41 -7.79 2.06
CA ILE A 92 -4.86 -7.59 2.07
C ILE A 92 -5.21 -6.61 3.18
N TRP A 93 -5.82 -5.50 2.81
CA TRP A 93 -6.41 -4.61 3.80
C TRP A 93 -7.83 -5.07 4.12
N GLN A 94 -8.05 -5.62 5.32
CA GLN A 94 -9.35 -5.95 5.86
C GLN A 94 -9.94 -4.74 6.57
N LYS A 95 -11.18 -4.36 6.20
CA LYS A 95 -11.81 -3.08 6.58
C LYS A 95 -12.47 -3.07 7.97
N GLY A 96 -12.33 -4.14 8.73
CA GLY A 96 -12.82 -4.24 10.11
C GLY A 96 -14.34 -4.18 10.24
N GLY A 97 -15.03 -5.04 9.49
CA GLY A 97 -16.49 -5.23 9.58
C GLY A 97 -17.32 -4.24 8.75
N ARG A 98 -16.70 -3.26 8.09
CA ARG A 98 -17.40 -2.37 7.15
C ARG A 98 -17.24 -2.87 5.72
N CYS A 99 -18.32 -3.41 5.19
CA CYS A 99 -18.36 -3.94 3.83
C CYS A 99 -18.73 -2.88 2.79
N SER A 100 -18.42 -3.16 1.53
CA SER A 100 -18.90 -2.43 0.36
C SER A 100 -19.67 -3.37 -0.56
N GLY A 101 -20.44 -2.80 -1.52
CA GLY A 101 -21.20 -3.60 -2.48
C GLY A 101 -22.58 -4.03 -1.99
N PHE A 102 -23.17 -3.33 -1.02
CA PHE A 102 -24.48 -3.69 -0.42
C PHE A 102 -25.62 -3.77 -1.44
N LEU A 103 -25.58 -3.00 -2.53
CA LEU A 103 -26.55 -3.08 -3.62
C LEU A 103 -26.59 -4.46 -4.31
N ASN A 104 -25.51 -5.19 -4.23
CA ASN A 104 -25.35 -6.52 -4.82
C ASN A 104 -25.42 -7.66 -3.80
N ALA A 105 -25.80 -7.38 -2.55
CA ALA A 105 -25.77 -8.36 -1.47
C ALA A 105 -26.59 -9.63 -1.73
N LYS A 106 -27.64 -9.55 -2.57
CA LYS A 106 -28.44 -10.70 -3.00
C LYS A 106 -27.82 -11.50 -4.15
N LYS A 107 -26.74 -11.01 -4.76
CA LYS A 107 -26.12 -11.61 -5.96
C LYS A 107 -24.70 -12.09 -5.72
N MET A 108 -23.99 -11.48 -4.76
CA MET A 108 -22.60 -11.82 -4.46
C MET A 108 -22.26 -11.43 -3.00
N PRO A 109 -21.23 -12.04 -2.42
CA PRO A 109 -20.74 -11.67 -1.10
C PRO A 109 -20.37 -10.19 -1.02
N LEU A 110 -20.61 -9.59 0.16
CA LEU A 110 -20.16 -8.24 0.46
C LEU A 110 -18.63 -8.19 0.52
N ARG A 111 -18.06 -7.12 0.01
CA ARG A 111 -16.62 -6.95 -0.05
C ARG A 111 -16.09 -6.25 1.19
N GLU A 112 -15.26 -6.95 1.95
CA GLU A 112 -14.67 -6.47 3.21
C GLU A 112 -13.20 -6.10 3.09
N HIS A 113 -12.58 -6.31 1.95
CA HIS A 113 -11.14 -6.09 1.75
C HIS A 113 -10.81 -5.30 0.50
N GLU A 114 -9.58 -4.83 0.45
CA GLU A 114 -8.89 -4.33 -0.75
C GLU A 114 -7.49 -4.94 -0.82
N ASP A 115 -6.97 -5.08 -2.04
CA ASP A 115 -5.61 -5.54 -2.28
C ASP A 115 -4.62 -4.38 -2.10
N ILE A 116 -3.43 -4.70 -1.63
CA ILE A 116 -2.29 -3.79 -1.56
C ILE A 116 -1.15 -4.51 -2.27
N MET A 117 -0.84 -4.06 -3.48
CA MET A 117 0.21 -4.65 -4.30
C MET A 117 1.55 -4.00 -4.00
N VAL A 118 2.58 -4.81 -3.75
CA VAL A 118 3.94 -4.35 -3.45
C VAL A 118 4.86 -4.66 -4.62
N PHE A 119 5.47 -3.61 -5.15
CA PHE A 119 6.41 -3.67 -6.27
C PHE A 119 7.75 -3.07 -5.84
N TYR A 120 8.84 -3.67 -6.25
CA TYR A 120 10.19 -3.11 -6.11
C TYR A 120 11.19 -3.80 -7.04
N ARG A 121 12.28 -3.09 -7.36
CA ARG A 121 13.41 -3.61 -8.15
C ARG A 121 14.37 -4.39 -7.24
N GLN A 122 14.89 -3.73 -6.22
CA GLN A 122 15.72 -4.30 -5.16
C GLN A 122 14.96 -4.27 -3.84
N GLN A 123 15.29 -5.19 -2.94
CA GLN A 123 14.64 -5.27 -1.62
C GLN A 123 14.68 -3.92 -0.92
N PRO A 124 13.53 -3.31 -0.63
CA PRO A 124 13.48 -2.08 0.16
C PRO A 124 13.82 -2.37 1.63
N PRO A 125 14.11 -1.34 2.43
CA PRO A 125 14.09 -1.47 3.88
C PRO A 125 12.83 -2.22 4.32
N TYR A 126 12.99 -3.24 5.15
CA TYR A 126 11.86 -3.99 5.69
C TYR A 126 11.92 -3.98 7.20
N ASN A 127 11.04 -3.20 7.81
CA ASN A 127 10.91 -3.06 9.26
C ASN A 127 9.62 -3.77 9.69
N PRO A 128 9.67 -5.06 10.07
CA PRO A 128 8.46 -5.80 10.43
C PRO A 128 7.79 -5.16 11.63
N GLN A 129 6.53 -4.79 11.48
CA GLN A 129 5.73 -4.21 12.56
C GLN A 129 5.25 -5.34 13.48
N MET A 130 6.12 -5.72 14.42
CA MET A 130 5.90 -6.86 15.32
C MET A 130 4.69 -6.62 16.24
N THR A 131 3.92 -7.67 16.50
CA THR A 131 2.79 -7.66 17.42
C THR A 131 3.06 -8.52 18.64
N LYS A 132 2.54 -8.11 19.82
CA LYS A 132 2.67 -8.93 21.03
C LYS A 132 1.83 -10.20 20.91
N CYS A 133 2.41 -11.32 21.30
CA CYS A 133 1.68 -12.58 21.45
C CYS A 133 0.74 -12.50 22.65
N GLN A 134 -0.46 -13.11 22.51
CA GLN A 134 -1.26 -13.45 23.69
C GLN A 134 -0.54 -14.56 24.48
N PRO A 135 -0.74 -14.65 25.81
CA PRO A 135 -0.04 -15.65 26.65
C PRO A 135 -0.16 -17.10 26.17
N HIS A 136 -1.30 -17.45 25.56
CA HIS A 136 -1.57 -18.79 25.00
C HIS A 136 -1.02 -19.01 23.58
N GLU A 137 -0.55 -17.93 22.93
CA GLU A 137 -0.07 -17.94 21.55
C GLU A 137 1.45 -17.84 21.47
N ARG A 138 2.18 -18.16 22.55
CA ARG A 138 3.64 -18.10 22.57
C ARG A 138 4.19 -18.83 21.35
N ASN A 139 4.94 -18.10 20.56
CA ASN A 139 5.57 -18.63 19.37
C ASN A 139 6.71 -19.57 19.84
N HIS A 140 6.38 -20.83 20.02
CA HIS A 140 7.39 -21.87 20.11
C HIS A 140 7.90 -22.10 18.68
N SER A 141 8.94 -21.39 18.26
CA SER A 141 9.75 -21.89 17.18
C SER A 141 10.38 -23.18 17.72
N ARG A 142 9.70 -24.28 17.51
CA ARG A 142 10.25 -25.60 17.85
C ARG A 142 11.44 -25.83 16.93
N GLY A 143 12.64 -25.62 17.43
CA GLY A 143 13.91 -25.81 16.70
C GLY A 143 14.24 -27.25 16.31
N LYS A 144 13.23 -28.09 16.22
CA LYS A 144 13.29 -29.40 15.58
C LYS A 144 12.36 -29.42 14.39
N LEU A 145 12.73 -28.75 13.32
CA LEU A 145 12.35 -29.25 12.00
C LEU A 145 13.04 -30.59 11.86
N ASN A 146 12.28 -31.66 12.07
CA ASN A 146 12.71 -33.00 11.77
C ASN A 146 13.02 -33.02 10.26
N THR A 147 14.27 -32.99 9.88
CA THR A 147 14.75 -32.89 8.49
C THR A 147 14.22 -34.02 7.61
N GLU A 148 13.74 -35.09 8.20
CA GLU A 148 13.10 -36.22 7.50
C GLU A 148 11.62 -35.94 7.12
N GLN A 149 10.96 -34.98 7.77
CA GLN A 149 9.56 -34.58 7.48
C GLN A 149 9.44 -33.30 6.67
N THR A 150 10.52 -32.59 6.41
CA THR A 150 10.48 -31.43 5.53
C THR A 150 10.25 -31.92 4.11
N ASN A 151 9.07 -31.62 3.66
CA ASN A 151 8.59 -31.78 2.32
C ASN A 151 9.74 -31.47 1.33
N ARG A 152 10.14 -32.42 0.48
CA ARG A 152 11.23 -32.29 -0.51
C ARG A 152 11.11 -31.03 -1.39
N CYS A 153 9.96 -30.38 -1.35
CA CYS A 153 9.66 -29.14 -2.08
C CYS A 153 10.37 -27.88 -1.52
N TYR A 154 10.82 -27.88 -0.27
CA TYR A 154 11.33 -26.65 0.37
C TYR A 154 12.86 -26.62 0.56
N GLY A 155 13.58 -27.64 0.15
CA GLY A 155 15.04 -27.71 0.34
C GLY A 155 15.48 -27.86 1.80
N ASN A 156 16.79 -27.80 2.04
CA ASN A 156 17.35 -27.88 3.39
C ASN A 156 17.35 -26.48 4.03
N PHE A 157 16.48 -26.27 5.01
CA PHE A 157 16.58 -25.11 5.89
C PHE A 157 17.57 -25.42 7.02
N GLY A 158 18.53 -24.52 7.28
CA GLY A 158 19.40 -24.60 8.44
C GLY A 158 18.58 -24.59 9.74
N LYS A 159 19.16 -25.09 10.83
CA LYS A 159 18.55 -25.00 12.17
C LYS A 159 18.29 -23.54 12.49
N ALA A 160 17.01 -23.17 12.71
CA ALA A 160 16.69 -21.88 13.30
C ALA A 160 16.96 -21.99 14.81
N ASP A 161 17.67 -21.01 15.35
CA ASP A 161 17.86 -20.90 16.80
C ASP A 161 16.49 -20.74 17.47
N ASP A 162 16.31 -21.41 18.63
CA ASP A 162 15.09 -21.30 19.44
C ASP A 162 15.02 -19.93 20.12
N ILE A 163 14.60 -18.93 19.38
CA ILE A 163 14.34 -17.61 19.93
C ILE A 163 12.92 -17.58 20.48
N ILE A 164 12.75 -17.69 21.79
CA ILE A 164 11.48 -17.47 22.47
C ILE A 164 11.22 -15.96 22.50
N THR A 165 10.35 -15.47 21.65
CA THR A 165 9.93 -14.06 21.67
C THR A 165 8.46 -13.95 22.04
N ASN A 166 8.11 -12.90 22.78
CA ASN A 166 6.72 -12.52 23.02
C ASN A 166 6.12 -11.73 21.84
N LEU A 167 6.79 -11.78 20.70
CA LEU A 167 6.45 -11.01 19.50
C LEU A 167 6.18 -11.95 18.32
N LYS A 168 5.22 -11.57 17.48
CA LYS A 168 4.89 -12.24 16.21
C LYS A 168 5.23 -11.35 15.05
N TYR A 169 5.75 -11.95 13.99
CA TYR A 169 5.89 -11.29 12.71
C TYR A 169 4.51 -10.91 12.12
N PRO A 170 4.45 -9.80 11.38
CA PRO A 170 3.22 -9.38 10.73
C PRO A 170 2.77 -10.42 9.69
N LYS A 171 1.46 -10.49 9.49
CA LYS A 171 0.83 -11.35 8.47
C LYS A 171 0.43 -10.50 7.26
N SER A 172 0.13 -11.18 6.15
CA SER A 172 -0.31 -10.53 4.90
C SER A 172 -1.70 -9.90 4.98
N ILE A 173 -2.50 -10.23 5.99
CA ILE A 173 -3.83 -9.62 6.22
C ILE A 173 -3.68 -8.54 7.27
N LEU A 174 -3.96 -7.31 6.87
CA LEU A 174 -3.84 -6.09 7.69
C LEU A 174 -5.22 -5.61 8.09
N ASN A 175 -5.50 -5.62 9.41
CA ASN A 175 -6.78 -5.18 9.96
C ASN A 175 -6.72 -3.70 10.35
N PHE A 176 -7.30 -2.83 9.52
CA PHE A 176 -7.43 -1.41 9.81
C PHE A 176 -8.86 -0.95 9.54
N LYS A 177 -9.50 -0.40 10.56
CA LYS A 177 -10.88 0.11 10.41
C LYS A 177 -10.91 1.28 9.43
N ARG A 178 -11.97 1.36 8.63
CA ARG A 178 -12.23 2.53 7.80
C ARG A 178 -12.38 3.78 8.67
N PRO A 179 -11.92 4.96 8.20
CA PRO A 179 -12.11 6.22 8.92
C PRO A 179 -13.58 6.49 9.22
N HIS A 180 -13.87 7.11 10.36
CA HIS A 180 -15.21 7.59 10.68
C HIS A 180 -15.12 8.85 11.56
N PRO A 181 -15.75 9.96 11.19
CA PRO A 181 -16.46 10.19 9.93
C PRO A 181 -15.51 10.10 8.72
N GLN A 182 -16.05 9.66 7.59
CA GLN A 182 -15.33 9.72 6.32
C GLN A 182 -15.53 11.09 5.69
N VAL A 183 -14.48 11.65 5.19
CA VAL A 183 -14.50 12.92 4.46
C VAL A 183 -14.55 12.65 2.96
N HIS A 184 -14.02 11.50 2.50
CA HIS A 184 -14.14 11.04 1.11
C HIS A 184 -14.50 9.55 1.07
N PRO A 185 -15.38 9.11 0.13
CA PRO A 185 -15.83 7.69 0.08
C PRO A 185 -14.72 6.66 -0.06
N THR A 186 -13.61 7.03 -0.73
CA THR A 186 -12.46 6.13 -0.97
C THR A 186 -11.31 6.35 -0.01
N GLN A 187 -11.49 7.18 1.03
CA GLN A 187 -10.42 7.52 1.98
C GLN A 187 -9.80 6.28 2.64
N LYS A 188 -8.48 6.19 2.55
CA LYS A 188 -7.70 5.15 3.21
C LYS A 188 -7.41 5.54 4.68
N PRO A 189 -7.36 4.56 5.61
CA PRO A 189 -6.99 4.83 7.01
C PRO A 189 -5.56 5.38 7.12
N VAL A 190 -5.39 6.47 7.85
CA VAL A 190 -4.06 7.07 8.11
C VAL A 190 -3.12 6.06 8.77
N GLU A 191 -3.64 5.26 9.70
CA GLU A 191 -2.83 4.24 10.39
C GLU A 191 -2.34 3.13 9.46
N LEU A 192 -3.11 2.77 8.43
CA LEU A 192 -2.67 1.84 7.39
C LEU A 192 -1.50 2.43 6.59
N ILE A 193 -1.61 3.69 6.20
CA ILE A 193 -0.54 4.38 5.46
C ILE A 193 0.73 4.50 6.32
N ARG A 194 0.58 4.86 7.58
CA ARG A 194 1.71 4.90 8.54
C ARG A 194 2.37 3.55 8.70
N TYR A 195 1.57 2.48 8.81
CA TYR A 195 2.06 1.11 8.89
C TYR A 195 2.91 0.76 7.66
N LEU A 196 2.41 1.03 6.46
CA LEU A 196 3.12 0.75 5.21
C LEU A 196 4.42 1.57 5.12
N LEU A 197 4.38 2.87 5.44
CA LEU A 197 5.57 3.71 5.47
C LEU A 197 6.62 3.20 6.44
N ARG A 198 6.23 2.89 7.69
CA ARG A 198 7.15 2.34 8.70
C ARG A 198 7.75 1.01 8.26
N THR A 199 6.99 0.20 7.54
CA THR A 199 7.44 -1.11 7.08
C THR A 199 8.48 -1.00 5.98
N TYR A 200 8.28 -0.10 5.01
CA TYR A 200 9.09 -0.05 3.78
C TYR A 200 10.03 1.13 3.67
N THR A 201 10.17 1.93 4.72
CA THR A 201 11.12 3.05 4.75
C THR A 201 11.89 3.10 6.07
N ASN A 202 13.11 3.64 6.06
CA ASN A 202 13.86 3.90 7.27
C ASN A 202 13.38 5.22 7.90
N VAL A 203 12.39 5.13 8.78
CA VAL A 203 11.92 6.27 9.57
C VAL A 203 12.69 6.30 10.88
N GLY A 204 13.67 7.23 11.04
CA GLY A 204 14.18 7.57 12.35
C GLY A 204 15.56 7.07 12.78
N GLY A 205 16.50 6.90 11.88
CA GLY A 205 17.92 6.90 12.26
C GLY A 205 18.38 8.34 12.48
N GLY A 206 18.91 8.67 13.66
CA GLY A 206 19.27 9.98 14.24
C GLY A 206 20.02 11.06 13.44
N ASN A 207 19.91 11.06 12.12
CA ASN A 207 20.22 12.15 11.24
C ASN A 207 19.02 12.34 10.32
N SER A 208 18.35 13.45 10.49
CA SER A 208 17.16 13.90 9.74
C SER A 208 17.44 14.01 8.24
N ARG A 209 17.63 12.91 7.53
CA ARG A 209 17.49 12.87 6.09
C ARG A 209 16.00 12.91 5.81
N GLN A 210 15.57 14.01 5.22
CA GLN A 210 14.20 14.22 4.77
C GLN A 210 13.79 13.04 3.89
N LEU A 211 12.80 12.26 4.33
CA LEU A 211 12.24 11.17 3.56
C LEU A 211 11.40 11.76 2.44
N HIS A 212 11.83 11.54 1.20
CA HIS A 212 11.06 11.91 0.03
C HIS A 212 9.96 10.87 -0.18
N ARG A 213 8.74 11.23 0.12
CA ARG A 213 7.56 10.40 -0.01
C ARG A 213 6.67 10.96 -1.10
N PHE A 214 6.23 10.10 -1.98
CA PHE A 214 5.24 10.46 -2.97
C PHE A 214 3.94 9.72 -2.63
N TRP A 215 2.90 10.47 -2.27
CA TRP A 215 1.55 9.97 -2.15
C TRP A 215 0.71 10.61 -3.24
N ASN A 216 0.29 9.81 -4.21
CA ASN A 216 -0.68 10.22 -5.19
C ASN A 216 -2.08 9.79 -4.72
N TYR A 217 -2.84 10.76 -4.24
CA TYR A 217 -4.28 10.63 -4.17
C TYR A 217 -4.79 11.10 -5.52
N SER A 218 -5.07 10.15 -6.44
CA SER A 218 -5.56 10.49 -7.77
C SER A 218 -6.95 11.10 -7.69
N TYR A 219 -7.02 12.35 -7.30
CA TYR A 219 -8.16 13.19 -7.59
C TYR A 219 -7.88 13.88 -8.92
N CYS A 220 -7.96 13.14 -10.01
CA CYS A 220 -8.05 13.72 -11.34
C CYS A 220 -9.46 14.29 -11.50
N SER A 221 -9.74 15.46 -10.91
CA SER A 221 -10.96 16.18 -11.20
C SER A 221 -10.79 16.90 -12.52
N HIS A 222 -11.37 16.37 -13.57
CA HIS A 222 -11.65 17.11 -14.82
C HIS A 222 -12.70 18.22 -14.62
N THR A 223 -13.19 18.42 -13.40
CA THR A 223 -14.11 19.49 -13.06
C THR A 223 -13.43 20.39 -12.05
N GLY A 224 -12.99 21.56 -12.49
CA GLY A 224 -12.24 22.59 -11.80
C GLY A 224 -12.75 23.12 -10.46
N LYS A 225 -13.11 22.27 -9.52
CA LYS A 225 -13.34 22.61 -8.12
C LYS A 225 -12.57 21.65 -7.24
N PRO A 226 -11.47 22.10 -6.61
CA PRO A 226 -10.80 21.32 -5.58
C PRO A 226 -11.71 21.31 -4.35
N SER A 227 -12.23 20.14 -3.98
CA SER A 227 -12.70 19.95 -2.61
C SER A 227 -11.47 19.70 -1.73
N LEU A 228 -10.70 20.75 -1.53
CA LEU A 228 -9.66 20.80 -0.52
C LEU A 228 -10.31 20.69 0.85
N TYR A 229 -9.91 19.68 1.60
CA TYR A 229 -10.10 19.59 3.02
C TYR A 229 -9.58 20.85 3.72
N ARG A 230 -10.48 21.79 3.98
CA ARG A 230 -10.31 22.76 5.04
C ARG A 230 -10.97 22.17 6.27
N ASP A 231 -10.22 21.46 7.06
CA ASP A 231 -10.53 21.31 8.47
C ASP A 231 -9.26 21.51 9.28
N GLY A 232 -9.39 22.37 10.27
CA GLY A 232 -8.32 22.98 11.05
C GLY A 232 -7.58 22.03 12.01
N ALA A 233 -7.45 20.79 11.68
CA ALA A 233 -6.52 19.87 12.33
C ALA A 233 -5.30 19.72 11.43
N LYS A 234 -4.20 20.31 11.83
CA LYS A 234 -2.86 20.10 11.26
C LYS A 234 -2.51 18.61 11.31
N GLN A 235 -3.04 17.82 10.39
CA GLN A 235 -2.53 16.50 10.11
C GLN A 235 -1.32 16.66 9.20
N ARG A 236 -0.18 16.96 9.83
CA ARG A 236 1.11 16.72 9.21
C ARG A 236 1.19 15.23 8.95
N VAL A 237 1.04 14.83 7.70
CA VAL A 237 1.51 13.52 7.27
C VAL A 237 3.02 13.60 7.31
N LEU A 238 3.59 13.03 8.35
CA LEU A 238 5.03 12.91 8.56
C LEU A 238 5.62 11.93 7.55
#